data_ae552409a688d65b89310e76ee62677b
#
_entry.id   ae552409a688d65b89310e76ee62677b
#
_cell.length_a   1.000
_cell.length_b   1.000
_cell.length_c   1.000
_cell.angle_alpha   90.00
_cell.angle_beta   90.00
_cell.angle_gamma   90.00
#
_symmetry.space_group_name_H-M   'P 1'
#
loop_
_entity.id
_entity.type
_entity.pdbx_description
1 polymer ?
#
loop_
_entity_poly.entity_id
_entity_poly.type
_entity_poly.pdbx_seq_one_letter_code
_entity_poly.pdbx_strand_id
1 'polypeptide(L)'
;MDGAHDMGGVPWSDPVQPEPDEPMFHAEWERRAFAITLAMAMPGGWNIDMSRFAREDRPPEDYLQKSYYQIWLAGLERLLLQRGLVEPDEIAAAKSLHPAKPVARTLTRDGVAAMLHRGGPTERDAKHPALFMAGERVRARNIHPPTHTRLPQYVRGHVGIVERVLGCHVFPDSNASGNGENPQWLYTVKFEGHELWGNEGDPNLQVSVDAWEPYLERA
;
A
#
# COMPACT_ATOMS: atom_id res chain seq x y z
N MET A 1 -0.41 -4.79 -9.11
CA MET A 1 0.03 -6.15 -9.47
C MET A 1 -0.82 -7.14 -8.70
N ASP A 2 -0.93 -8.34 -9.24
CA ASP A 2 -1.57 -9.45 -8.56
C ASP A 2 -0.51 -10.18 -7.73
N GLY A 3 -0.74 -10.34 -6.44
CA GLY A 3 0.25 -10.95 -5.54
C GLY A 3 -0.37 -11.49 -4.26
N ALA A 4 0.41 -12.23 -3.48
CA ALA A 4 -0.03 -12.87 -2.24
C ALA A 4 -0.52 -11.89 -1.16
N HIS A 5 -0.22 -10.61 -1.29
CA HIS A 5 -0.69 -9.55 -0.39
C HIS A 5 -2.17 -9.20 -0.59
N ASP A 6 -2.73 -9.47 -1.78
CA ASP A 6 -4.12 -9.16 -2.14
C ASP A 6 -5.04 -10.34 -1.74
N MET A 7 -5.24 -10.50 -0.44
CA MET A 7 -6.00 -11.59 0.16
C MET A 7 -7.49 -11.26 0.36
N GLY A 8 -7.93 -10.09 -0.04
CA GLY A 8 -9.35 -9.70 0.03
C GLY A 8 -10.22 -10.66 -0.77
N GLY A 9 -11.38 -11.03 -0.22
CA GLY A 9 -12.31 -11.96 -0.86
C GLY A 9 -11.91 -13.44 -0.84
N VAL A 10 -10.74 -13.79 -0.25
CA VAL A 10 -10.34 -15.19 -0.06
C VAL A 10 -11.25 -15.82 1.01
N PRO A 11 -11.87 -17.00 0.75
CA PRO A 11 -12.70 -17.67 1.74
C PRO A 11 -11.93 -17.98 3.02
N TRP A 12 -12.51 -17.62 4.15
CA TRP A 12 -11.97 -17.90 5.48
C TRP A 12 -13.08 -18.47 6.35
N SER A 13 -12.88 -19.66 6.88
CA SER A 13 -13.89 -20.39 7.65
C SER A 13 -13.78 -20.22 9.16
N ASP A 14 -12.62 -19.81 9.64
CA ASP A 14 -12.38 -19.73 11.07
C ASP A 14 -12.75 -18.35 11.62
N PRO A 15 -13.24 -18.27 12.86
CA PRO A 15 -13.48 -16.99 13.49
C PRO A 15 -12.19 -16.21 13.70
N VAL A 16 -12.27 -14.89 13.57
CA VAL A 16 -11.13 -14.03 13.93
C VAL A 16 -10.84 -14.17 15.41
N GLN A 17 -9.60 -14.57 15.73
CA GLN A 17 -9.12 -14.74 17.10
C GLN A 17 -8.07 -13.66 17.38
N PRO A 18 -8.46 -12.52 17.99
CA PRO A 18 -7.49 -11.51 18.42
C PRO A 18 -6.54 -12.08 19.46
N GLU A 19 -5.29 -11.73 19.38
CA GLU A 19 -4.32 -12.04 20.43
C GLU A 19 -4.70 -11.29 21.72
N PRO A 20 -4.88 -11.98 22.88
CA PRO A 20 -5.15 -11.31 24.14
C PRO A 20 -3.94 -10.45 24.55
N ASP A 21 -4.18 -9.20 24.94
CA ASP A 21 -3.15 -8.25 25.38
C ASP A 21 -1.99 -8.09 24.38
N GLU A 22 -2.30 -8.08 23.07
CA GLU A 22 -1.33 -7.98 21.98
C GLU A 22 -0.34 -6.81 22.20
N PRO A 23 0.97 -7.09 22.30
CA PRO A 23 1.96 -6.05 22.48
C PRO A 23 2.16 -5.29 21.16
N MET A 24 2.50 -4.00 21.24
CA MET A 24 2.81 -3.20 20.05
C MET A 24 3.95 -3.81 19.20
N PHE A 25 4.87 -4.48 19.84
CA PHE A 25 5.98 -5.22 19.22
C PHE A 25 6.22 -6.51 20.00
N HIS A 26 6.25 -7.64 19.33
CA HIS A 26 6.49 -8.94 19.96
C HIS A 26 7.96 -9.18 20.35
N ALA A 27 8.87 -8.41 19.74
CA ALA A 27 10.31 -8.50 20.01
C ALA A 27 10.99 -7.13 19.80
N GLU A 28 12.14 -6.91 20.48
CA GLU A 28 12.91 -5.67 20.39
C GLU A 28 13.41 -5.35 18.96
N TRP A 29 13.69 -6.35 18.15
CA TRP A 29 14.11 -6.13 16.76
C TRP A 29 12.99 -5.54 15.89
N GLU A 30 11.72 -5.80 16.17
CA GLU A 30 10.57 -5.25 15.44
C GLU A 30 10.46 -3.74 15.62
N ARG A 31 10.69 -3.26 16.83
CA ARG A 31 10.78 -1.82 17.14
C ARG A 31 11.88 -1.15 16.32
N ARG A 32 13.04 -1.82 16.21
CA ARG A 32 14.16 -1.32 15.40
C ARG A 32 13.83 -1.36 13.91
N ALA A 33 13.19 -2.44 13.42
CA ALA A 33 12.74 -2.57 12.03
C ALA A 33 11.78 -1.46 11.66
N PHE A 34 10.79 -1.17 12.49
CA PHE A 34 9.87 -0.05 12.32
C PHE A 34 10.60 1.29 12.27
N ALA A 35 11.43 1.58 13.27
CA ALA A 35 12.13 2.85 13.37
C ALA A 35 13.07 3.10 12.19
N ILE A 36 13.87 2.12 11.78
CA ILE A 36 14.82 2.26 10.67
C ILE A 36 14.08 2.39 9.33
N THR A 37 12.97 1.69 9.13
CA THR A 37 12.18 1.80 7.90
C THR A 37 11.63 3.21 7.72
N LEU A 38 11.10 3.81 8.79
CA LEU A 38 10.62 5.20 8.75
C LEU A 38 11.78 6.20 8.56
N ALA A 39 12.88 6.02 9.29
CA ALA A 39 14.03 6.92 9.21
C ALA A 39 14.69 6.91 7.82
N MET A 40 14.80 5.76 7.19
CA MET A 40 15.49 5.58 5.91
C MET A 40 14.69 6.10 4.71
N ALA A 41 13.40 6.35 4.83
CA ALA A 41 12.61 6.97 3.76
C ALA A 41 13.15 8.36 3.36
N MET A 42 13.70 9.12 4.31
CA MET A 42 14.24 10.46 4.05
C MET A 42 15.56 10.42 3.26
N PRO A 43 16.61 9.70 3.66
CA PRO A 43 17.86 9.59 2.88
C PRO A 43 17.66 8.79 1.59
N GLY A 44 16.76 7.81 1.59
CA GLY A 44 16.46 6.99 0.40
C GLY A 44 15.58 7.68 -0.63
N GLY A 45 14.85 8.74 -0.24
CA GLY A 45 14.03 9.52 -1.15
C GLY A 45 12.89 8.73 -1.79
N TRP A 46 12.38 7.71 -1.11
CA TRP A 46 11.19 6.98 -1.55
C TRP A 46 9.93 7.46 -0.86
N ASN A 47 8.81 7.28 -1.50
CA ASN A 47 7.48 7.55 -0.97
C ASN A 47 6.83 6.29 -0.37
N ILE A 48 5.64 6.47 0.22
CA ILE A 48 4.91 5.36 0.87
C ILE A 48 4.52 4.26 -0.11
N ASP A 49 4.17 4.60 -1.36
CA ASP A 49 3.73 3.62 -2.35
C ASP A 49 4.90 2.79 -2.89
N MET A 50 6.08 3.41 -3.07
CA MET A 50 7.33 2.67 -3.33
C MET A 50 7.64 1.69 -2.19
N SER A 51 7.44 2.12 -0.93
CA SER A 51 7.67 1.28 0.24
C SER A 51 6.68 0.12 0.33
N ARG A 52 5.41 0.34 0.00
CA ARG A 52 4.40 -0.71 -0.10
C ARG A 52 4.75 -1.70 -1.21
N PHE A 53 5.01 -1.20 -2.41
CA PHE A 53 5.37 -2.05 -3.54
C PHE A 53 6.59 -2.93 -3.25
N ALA A 54 7.63 -2.38 -2.61
CA ALA A 54 8.80 -3.15 -2.23
C ALA A 54 8.51 -4.31 -1.25
N ARG A 55 7.47 -4.18 -0.42
CA ARG A 55 7.00 -5.22 0.50
C ARG A 55 6.10 -6.25 -0.19
N GLU A 56 5.26 -5.80 -1.12
CA GLU A 56 4.22 -6.58 -1.79
C GLU A 56 4.76 -7.41 -2.96
N ASP A 57 5.71 -6.86 -3.73
CA ASP A 57 6.29 -7.50 -4.92
C ASP A 57 7.34 -8.55 -4.53
N ARG A 58 6.85 -9.73 -4.14
CA ARG A 58 7.61 -10.85 -3.62
C ARG A 58 7.01 -12.17 -4.08
N PRO A 59 7.83 -13.26 -4.14
CA PRO A 59 7.29 -14.59 -4.30
C PRO A 59 6.23 -14.88 -3.23
N PRO A 60 5.10 -15.55 -3.58
CA PRO A 60 4.01 -15.81 -2.63
C PRO A 60 4.47 -16.52 -1.36
N GLU A 61 5.31 -17.53 -1.51
CA GLU A 61 5.88 -18.29 -0.38
C GLU A 61 6.72 -17.40 0.55
N ASP A 62 7.53 -16.49 -0.01
CA ASP A 62 8.32 -15.55 0.78
C ASP A 62 7.42 -14.59 1.56
N TYR A 63 6.35 -14.08 0.93
CA TYR A 63 5.40 -13.18 1.58
C TYR A 63 4.62 -13.87 2.71
N LEU A 64 4.08 -15.07 2.45
CA LEU A 64 3.18 -15.77 3.38
C LEU A 64 3.90 -16.39 4.59
N GLN A 65 5.21 -16.69 4.47
CA GLN A 65 6.00 -17.27 5.58
C GLN A 65 6.60 -16.23 6.52
N LYS A 66 6.65 -14.97 6.12
CA LYS A 66 7.27 -13.91 6.91
C LYS A 66 6.29 -13.29 7.91
N SER A 67 6.77 -12.94 9.09
CA SER A 67 6.05 -12.08 10.02
C SER A 67 5.95 -10.65 9.45
N TYR A 68 5.03 -9.86 9.99
CA TYR A 68 4.76 -8.49 9.55
C TYR A 68 6.05 -7.64 9.43
N TYR A 69 6.87 -7.60 10.48
CA TYR A 69 8.11 -6.82 10.45
C TYR A 69 9.25 -7.47 9.65
N GLN A 70 9.21 -8.78 9.41
CA GLN A 70 10.12 -9.42 8.45
C GLN A 70 9.83 -8.97 7.01
N ILE A 71 8.54 -8.80 6.65
CA ILE A 71 8.14 -8.22 5.36
C ILE A 71 8.62 -6.77 5.25
N TRP A 72 8.52 -6.00 6.32
CA TRP A 72 9.02 -4.62 6.36
C TRP A 72 10.52 -4.54 6.12
N LEU A 73 11.31 -5.36 6.82
CA LEU A 73 12.76 -5.42 6.62
C LEU A 73 13.13 -5.84 5.20
N ALA A 74 12.47 -6.85 4.67
CA ALA A 74 12.73 -7.30 3.31
C ALA A 74 12.41 -6.23 2.25
N GLY A 75 11.36 -5.44 2.44
CA GLY A 75 11.07 -4.27 1.62
C GLY A 75 12.12 -3.16 1.77
N LEU A 76 12.58 -2.93 3.01
CA LEU A 76 13.62 -1.96 3.29
C LEU A 76 14.96 -2.34 2.63
N GLU A 77 15.41 -3.58 2.78
CA GLU A 77 16.64 -4.09 2.14
C GLU A 77 16.59 -3.89 0.63
N ARG A 78 15.48 -4.24 -0.02
CA ARG A 78 15.28 -4.01 -1.46
C ARG A 78 15.45 -2.53 -1.83
N LEU A 79 14.84 -1.62 -1.08
CA LEU A 79 14.91 -0.19 -1.35
C LEU A 79 16.32 0.36 -1.11
N LEU A 80 17.01 -0.08 -0.06
CA LEU A 80 18.37 0.32 0.25
C LEU A 80 19.33 -0.09 -0.87
N LEU A 81 19.22 -1.34 -1.37
CA LEU A 81 20.00 -1.85 -2.50
C LEU A 81 19.70 -1.06 -3.78
N GLN A 82 18.43 -0.82 -4.10
CA GLN A 82 18.02 -0.05 -5.27
C GLN A 82 18.54 1.39 -5.27
N ARG A 83 18.72 1.99 -4.09
CA ARG A 83 19.27 3.34 -3.93
C ARG A 83 20.80 3.33 -3.76
N GLY A 84 21.43 2.16 -3.73
CA GLY A 84 22.86 2.00 -3.47
C GLY A 84 23.28 2.61 -2.13
N LEU A 85 22.41 2.51 -1.12
CA LEU A 85 22.70 2.92 0.26
C LEU A 85 23.34 1.81 1.06
N VAL A 86 23.23 0.59 0.57
CA VAL A 86 23.86 -0.63 1.08
C VAL A 86 24.22 -1.50 -0.12
N GLU A 87 25.34 -2.21 -0.04
CA GLU A 87 25.79 -3.16 -1.06
C GLU A 87 25.44 -4.61 -0.64
N PRO A 88 25.29 -5.54 -1.61
CA PRO A 88 24.90 -6.93 -1.31
C PRO A 88 25.83 -7.66 -0.33
N ASP A 89 27.13 -7.39 -0.39
CA ASP A 89 28.14 -7.99 0.49
C ASP A 89 28.02 -7.48 1.93
N GLU A 90 27.55 -6.26 2.14
CA GLU A 90 27.26 -5.70 3.47
C GLU A 90 26.05 -6.39 4.12
N ILE A 91 24.99 -6.67 3.32
CA ILE A 91 23.83 -7.44 3.80
C ILE A 91 24.29 -8.84 4.19
N ALA A 92 25.04 -9.52 3.32
CA ALA A 92 25.53 -10.88 3.59
C ALA A 92 26.45 -10.96 4.82
N ALA A 93 27.30 -9.95 5.01
CA ALA A 93 28.23 -9.86 6.15
C ALA A 93 27.59 -9.30 7.42
N ALA A 94 26.35 -8.78 7.35
CA ALA A 94 25.69 -8.02 8.41
C ALA A 94 26.58 -6.89 8.99
N LYS A 95 27.37 -6.25 8.14
CA LYS A 95 28.41 -5.29 8.54
C LYS A 95 28.65 -4.26 7.44
N SER A 96 28.89 -3.02 7.85
CA SER A 96 29.36 -1.97 6.92
C SER A 96 30.77 -2.29 6.43
N LEU A 97 30.96 -2.37 5.12
CA LEU A 97 32.22 -2.69 4.45
C LEU A 97 32.70 -1.55 3.56
N HIS A 98 31.82 -0.64 3.17
CA HIS A 98 32.09 0.44 2.24
C HIS A 98 31.87 1.81 2.88
N PRO A 99 32.50 2.87 2.37
CA PRO A 99 32.23 4.25 2.79
C PRO A 99 30.74 4.60 2.58
N ALA A 100 30.17 5.31 3.54
CA ALA A 100 28.79 5.75 3.44
C ALA A 100 28.56 6.64 2.21
N LYS A 101 27.49 6.38 1.45
CA LYS A 101 27.09 7.22 0.32
C LYS A 101 26.54 8.56 0.83
N PRO A 102 26.97 9.70 0.26
CA PRO A 102 26.39 10.99 0.58
C PRO A 102 24.89 11.02 0.26
N VAL A 103 24.09 11.54 1.17
CA VAL A 103 22.64 11.68 1.02
C VAL A 103 22.23 13.14 1.23
N ALA A 104 21.21 13.59 0.49
CA ALA A 104 20.76 14.98 0.53
C ALA A 104 20.09 15.35 1.87
N ARG A 105 19.44 14.38 2.53
CA ARG A 105 18.66 14.60 3.75
C ARG A 105 18.79 13.40 4.68
N THR A 106 18.79 13.68 5.98
CA THR A 106 18.73 12.66 7.05
C THR A 106 17.69 13.07 8.08
N LEU A 107 17.06 12.09 8.70
CA LEU A 107 16.18 12.34 9.83
C LEU A 107 17.00 12.44 11.11
N THR A 108 17.03 13.62 11.72
CA THR A 108 17.68 13.82 13.02
C THR A 108 16.74 13.44 14.15
N ARG A 109 17.31 13.12 15.31
CA ARG A 109 16.51 12.78 16.51
C ARG A 109 15.45 13.87 16.82
N ASP A 110 15.84 15.13 16.80
CA ASP A 110 14.94 16.24 17.13
C ASP A 110 13.87 16.48 16.05
N GLY A 111 14.11 16.01 14.83
CA GLY A 111 13.15 16.08 13.72
C GLY A 111 12.07 15.01 13.72
N VAL A 112 12.21 13.93 14.52
CA VAL A 112 11.29 12.77 14.49
C VAL A 112 9.86 13.18 14.84
N ALA A 113 9.67 13.88 15.97
CA ALA A 113 8.32 14.27 16.41
C ALA A 113 7.60 15.15 15.37
N ALA A 114 8.30 16.13 14.81
CA ALA A 114 7.75 17.01 13.78
C ALA A 114 7.41 16.23 12.48
N MET A 115 8.23 15.27 12.08
CA MET A 115 7.99 14.42 10.91
C MET A 115 6.76 13.56 11.12
N LEU A 116 6.63 12.89 12.25
CA LEU A 116 5.47 12.05 12.58
C LEU A 116 4.17 12.87 12.67
N HIS A 117 4.23 14.06 13.28
CA HIS A 117 3.05 14.94 13.40
C HIS A 117 2.59 15.47 12.04
N ARG A 118 3.51 15.82 11.14
CA ARG A 118 3.18 16.32 9.81
C ARG A 118 2.53 15.26 8.94
N GLY A 119 2.90 14.01 9.10
CA GLY A 119 2.44 12.90 8.25
C GLY A 119 2.82 13.07 6.78
N GLY A 120 2.03 12.47 5.92
CA GLY A 120 2.16 12.53 4.45
C GLY A 120 0.80 12.72 3.80
N PRO A 121 0.18 13.93 3.84
CA PRO A 121 -1.12 14.17 3.23
C PRO A 121 -1.05 13.90 1.72
N THR A 122 -2.05 13.18 1.22
CA THR A 122 -2.13 12.73 -0.19
C THR A 122 -3.07 13.58 -1.03
N GLU A 123 -3.88 14.44 -0.41
CA GLU A 123 -4.80 15.32 -1.11
C GLU A 123 -4.05 16.37 -1.95
N ARG A 124 -4.56 16.63 -3.14
CA ARG A 124 -4.01 17.59 -4.12
C ARG A 124 -5.14 18.35 -4.79
N ASP A 125 -4.84 19.52 -5.35
CA ASP A 125 -5.77 20.27 -6.16
C ASP A 125 -6.21 19.49 -7.39
N ALA A 126 -7.53 19.50 -7.66
CA ALA A 126 -8.09 18.84 -8.82
C ALA A 126 -7.79 19.64 -10.10
N LYS A 127 -7.37 18.96 -11.15
CA LYS A 127 -7.09 19.56 -12.47
C LYS A 127 -8.29 19.55 -13.40
N HIS A 128 -9.30 18.75 -13.12
CA HIS A 128 -10.53 18.59 -13.89
C HIS A 128 -11.68 18.20 -12.93
N PRO A 129 -12.94 18.39 -13.33
CA PRO A 129 -14.08 17.91 -12.55
C PRO A 129 -14.06 16.39 -12.38
N ALA A 130 -14.65 15.89 -11.29
CA ALA A 130 -14.87 14.47 -11.08
C ALA A 130 -15.76 13.87 -12.18
N LEU A 131 -15.43 12.68 -12.67
CA LEU A 131 -16.20 11.99 -13.72
C LEU A 131 -17.47 11.33 -13.18
N PHE A 132 -17.48 11.00 -11.89
CA PHE A 132 -18.60 10.31 -11.25
C PHE A 132 -19.12 11.11 -10.05
N MET A 133 -20.41 10.93 -9.75
CA MET A 133 -21.07 11.54 -8.60
C MET A 133 -21.65 10.47 -7.67
N ALA A 134 -21.90 10.84 -6.42
CA ALA A 134 -22.57 9.95 -5.47
C ALA A 134 -23.93 9.47 -6.02
N GLY A 135 -24.20 8.18 -5.87
CA GLY A 135 -25.36 7.50 -6.41
C GLY A 135 -25.16 6.91 -7.82
N GLU A 136 -24.13 7.27 -8.57
CA GLU A 136 -23.86 6.70 -9.88
C GLU A 136 -23.35 5.25 -9.78
N ARG A 137 -23.76 4.44 -10.76
CA ARG A 137 -23.24 3.07 -10.93
C ARG A 137 -21.94 3.13 -11.71
N VAL A 138 -20.93 2.45 -11.19
CA VAL A 138 -19.62 2.32 -11.80
C VAL A 138 -19.17 0.87 -11.80
N ARG A 139 -18.37 0.50 -12.78
CA ARG A 139 -17.68 -0.79 -12.82
C ARG A 139 -16.23 -0.60 -12.42
N ALA A 140 -15.73 -1.39 -11.47
CA ALA A 140 -14.31 -1.53 -11.24
C ALA A 140 -13.68 -2.25 -12.44
N ARG A 141 -12.71 -1.62 -13.09
CA ARG A 141 -12.09 -2.16 -14.30
C ARG A 141 -11.35 -3.46 -14.01
N ASN A 142 -11.47 -4.43 -14.89
CA ASN A 142 -10.71 -5.67 -14.79
C ASN A 142 -9.29 -5.46 -15.35
N ILE A 143 -8.41 -4.94 -14.51
CA ILE A 143 -7.02 -4.60 -14.85
C ILE A 143 -6.03 -5.42 -14.04
N HIS A 144 -4.90 -5.78 -14.67
CA HIS A 144 -3.83 -6.56 -14.06
C HIS A 144 -2.48 -5.85 -14.27
N PRO A 145 -2.25 -4.70 -13.61
CA PRO A 145 -1.01 -3.96 -13.81
C PRO A 145 0.19 -4.76 -13.30
N PRO A 146 1.33 -4.72 -13.99
CA PRO A 146 2.55 -5.43 -13.57
C PRO A 146 3.22 -4.79 -12.35
N THR A 147 2.85 -3.57 -12.01
CA THR A 147 3.39 -2.80 -10.89
C THR A 147 2.34 -2.62 -9.80
N HIS A 148 2.64 -1.77 -8.84
CA HIS A 148 1.75 -1.46 -7.72
C HIS A 148 0.36 -0.99 -8.17
N THR A 149 -0.67 -1.43 -7.45
CA THR A 149 -2.05 -0.94 -7.57
C THR A 149 -2.77 -1.05 -6.24
N ARG A 150 -3.77 -0.21 -6.03
CA ARG A 150 -4.63 -0.24 -4.84
C ARG A 150 -6.03 -0.77 -5.14
N LEU A 151 -6.30 -1.25 -6.35
CA LEU A 151 -7.57 -1.88 -6.70
C LEU A 151 -7.53 -3.38 -6.33
N PRO A 152 -8.25 -3.83 -5.29
CA PRO A 152 -8.28 -5.24 -4.90
C PRO A 152 -8.83 -6.13 -6.02
N GLN A 153 -8.30 -7.34 -6.15
CA GLN A 153 -8.73 -8.28 -7.19
C GLN A 153 -10.22 -8.62 -7.11
N TYR A 154 -10.74 -8.85 -5.91
CA TYR A 154 -12.11 -9.33 -5.72
C TYR A 154 -13.20 -8.34 -6.16
N VAL A 155 -12.89 -7.05 -6.35
CA VAL A 155 -13.85 -6.06 -6.88
C VAL A 155 -13.71 -5.83 -8.38
N ARG A 156 -12.65 -6.32 -9.03
CA ARG A 156 -12.39 -6.08 -10.46
C ARG A 156 -13.48 -6.72 -11.33
N GLY A 157 -13.98 -5.96 -12.29
CA GLY A 157 -15.07 -6.36 -13.18
C GLY A 157 -16.48 -6.20 -12.57
N HIS A 158 -16.58 -6.02 -11.27
CA HIS A 158 -17.85 -5.89 -10.57
C HIS A 158 -18.40 -4.47 -10.58
N VAL A 159 -19.74 -4.36 -10.46
CA VAL A 159 -20.47 -3.10 -10.46
C VAL A 159 -20.80 -2.68 -9.04
N GLY A 160 -20.42 -1.45 -8.69
CA GLY A 160 -20.79 -0.84 -7.42
C GLY A 160 -21.48 0.50 -7.60
N ILE A 161 -21.80 1.14 -6.50
CA ILE A 161 -22.42 2.47 -6.44
C ILE A 161 -21.42 3.42 -5.77
N VAL A 162 -21.16 4.56 -6.39
CA VAL A 162 -20.38 5.62 -5.77
C VAL A 162 -21.10 6.11 -4.52
N GLU A 163 -20.51 5.92 -3.38
CA GLU A 163 -21.06 6.34 -2.09
C GLU A 163 -20.61 7.76 -1.74
N ARG A 164 -19.33 8.07 -2.00
CA ARG A 164 -18.74 9.39 -1.72
C ARG A 164 -17.69 9.77 -2.76
N VAL A 165 -17.52 11.05 -2.99
CA VAL A 165 -16.41 11.66 -3.71
C VAL A 165 -15.46 12.23 -2.67
N LEU A 166 -14.23 11.75 -2.60
CA LEU A 166 -13.28 12.06 -1.52
C LEU A 166 -12.30 13.20 -1.87
N GLY A 167 -12.31 13.69 -3.11
CA GLY A 167 -11.34 14.67 -3.59
C GLY A 167 -10.28 14.05 -4.51
N CYS A 168 -9.27 14.83 -4.83
CA CYS A 168 -8.19 14.42 -5.70
C CYS A 168 -6.97 14.04 -4.86
N HIS A 169 -6.43 12.84 -5.08
CA HIS A 169 -5.34 12.30 -4.28
C HIS A 169 -4.21 11.76 -5.16
N VAL A 170 -3.00 11.73 -4.62
CA VAL A 170 -1.84 11.07 -5.23
C VAL A 170 -2.25 9.70 -5.77
N PHE A 171 -1.93 9.42 -7.04
CA PHE A 171 -2.24 8.14 -7.68
C PHE A 171 -1.15 7.11 -7.38
N PRO A 172 -1.47 6.03 -6.63
CA PRO A 172 -0.47 5.11 -6.10
C PRO A 172 0.35 4.41 -7.19
N ASP A 173 -0.27 4.06 -8.31
CA ASP A 173 0.35 3.30 -9.39
C ASP A 173 1.52 4.06 -10.03
N SER A 174 1.32 5.33 -10.34
CA SER A 174 2.38 6.19 -10.87
C SER A 174 3.41 6.56 -9.81
N ASN A 175 2.95 6.82 -8.59
CA ASN A 175 3.82 7.24 -7.47
C ASN A 175 4.77 6.13 -7.04
N ALA A 176 4.30 4.88 -6.98
CA ALA A 176 5.14 3.71 -6.68
C ALA A 176 6.18 3.42 -7.75
N SER A 177 5.85 3.73 -9.01
CA SER A 177 6.72 3.50 -10.16
C SER A 177 7.72 4.64 -10.40
N GLY A 178 7.71 5.69 -9.58
CA GLY A 178 8.58 6.86 -9.75
C GLY A 178 8.18 7.80 -10.89
N ASN A 179 6.98 7.61 -11.47
CA ASN A 179 6.43 8.41 -12.57
C ASN A 179 5.70 9.68 -12.08
N GLY A 180 5.90 10.06 -10.82
CA GLY A 180 5.28 11.22 -10.20
C GLY A 180 3.92 10.93 -9.56
N GLU A 181 3.40 11.92 -8.87
CA GLU A 181 2.17 11.80 -8.08
C GLU A 181 0.91 11.62 -8.92
N ASN A 182 0.84 12.21 -10.10
CA ASN A 182 -0.28 12.15 -11.05
C ASN A 182 -1.66 12.11 -10.36
N PRO A 183 -2.06 13.14 -9.58
CA PRO A 183 -3.25 13.09 -8.73
C PRO A 183 -4.50 12.77 -9.52
N GLN A 184 -5.35 11.90 -8.98
CA GLN A 184 -6.61 11.44 -9.56
C GLN A 184 -7.74 11.56 -8.54
N TRP A 185 -8.98 11.72 -9.01
CA TRP A 185 -10.16 11.67 -8.15
C TRP A 185 -10.26 10.32 -7.45
N LEU A 186 -10.66 10.36 -6.19
CA LEU A 186 -10.86 9.20 -5.33
C LEU A 186 -12.33 9.10 -4.92
N TYR A 187 -12.87 7.91 -5.00
CA TYR A 187 -14.26 7.61 -4.69
C TYR A 187 -14.34 6.45 -3.71
N THR A 188 -15.24 6.54 -2.74
CA THR A 188 -15.70 5.35 -2.03
C THR A 188 -16.78 4.69 -2.87
N VAL A 189 -16.54 3.46 -3.31
CA VAL A 189 -17.49 2.66 -4.09
C VAL A 189 -17.97 1.49 -3.24
N LYS A 190 -19.30 1.37 -3.12
CA LYS A 190 -19.95 0.31 -2.37
C LYS A 190 -20.39 -0.81 -3.32
N PHE A 191 -20.02 -2.03 -2.99
CA PHE A 191 -20.41 -3.26 -3.67
C PHE A 191 -21.31 -4.09 -2.79
N GLU A 192 -22.36 -4.68 -3.37
CA GLU A 192 -23.23 -5.62 -2.67
C GLU A 192 -22.60 -7.02 -2.65
N GLY A 193 -22.79 -7.78 -1.59
CA GLY A 193 -22.20 -9.12 -1.43
C GLY A 193 -22.59 -10.08 -2.56
N HIS A 194 -23.84 -10.04 -3.03
CA HIS A 194 -24.28 -10.87 -4.15
C HIS A 194 -23.64 -10.50 -5.50
N GLU A 195 -23.25 -9.25 -5.68
CA GLU A 195 -22.48 -8.82 -6.87
C GLU A 195 -21.08 -9.41 -6.87
N LEU A 196 -20.44 -9.47 -5.69
CA LEU A 196 -19.07 -9.96 -5.54
C LEU A 196 -18.97 -11.49 -5.50
N TRP A 197 -19.91 -12.16 -4.81
CA TRP A 197 -19.84 -13.59 -4.51
C TRP A 197 -21.07 -14.39 -4.99
N GLY A 198 -21.93 -13.78 -5.81
CA GLY A 198 -23.10 -14.44 -6.35
C GLY A 198 -24.12 -14.82 -5.27
N ASN A 199 -24.95 -15.83 -5.56
CA ASN A 199 -26.04 -16.23 -4.68
C ASN A 199 -25.59 -16.90 -3.36
N GLU A 200 -24.32 -17.27 -3.24
CA GLU A 200 -23.76 -17.85 -2.02
C GLU A 200 -23.27 -16.78 -1.04
N GLY A 201 -23.17 -15.53 -1.50
CA GLY A 201 -22.81 -14.39 -0.64
C GLY A 201 -23.92 -14.04 0.36
N ASP A 202 -23.52 -13.53 1.54
CA ASP A 202 -24.50 -12.98 2.49
C ASP A 202 -25.23 -11.80 1.83
N PRO A 203 -26.58 -11.87 1.71
CA PRO A 203 -27.36 -10.81 1.06
C PRO A 203 -27.31 -9.45 1.80
N ASN A 204 -26.89 -9.45 3.06
CA ASN A 204 -26.76 -8.22 3.85
C ASN A 204 -25.33 -7.67 3.83
N LEU A 205 -24.37 -8.39 3.23
CA LEU A 205 -22.99 -7.96 3.17
C LEU A 205 -22.82 -6.83 2.15
N GLN A 206 -22.16 -5.78 2.58
CA GLN A 206 -21.75 -4.66 1.73
C GLN A 206 -20.27 -4.40 1.97
N VAL A 207 -19.52 -4.13 0.91
CA VAL A 207 -18.12 -3.79 0.97
C VAL A 207 -17.89 -2.45 0.32
N SER A 208 -17.30 -1.50 1.05
CA SER A 208 -16.90 -0.20 0.50
C SER A 208 -15.39 -0.17 0.27
N VAL A 209 -14.98 0.22 -0.94
CA VAL A 209 -13.59 0.30 -1.36
C VAL A 209 -13.31 1.71 -1.87
N ASP A 210 -12.21 2.31 -1.44
CA ASP A 210 -11.74 3.56 -2.01
C ASP A 210 -10.98 3.27 -3.32
N ALA A 211 -11.52 3.76 -4.43
CA ALA A 211 -11.02 3.53 -5.77
C ALA A 211 -10.72 4.84 -6.51
N TRP A 212 -9.53 4.93 -7.11
CA TRP A 212 -9.16 6.07 -7.95
C TRP A 212 -9.88 6.03 -9.30
N GLU A 213 -10.15 7.22 -9.85
CA GLU A 213 -10.88 7.39 -11.12
C GLU A 213 -10.38 6.48 -12.26
N PRO A 214 -9.05 6.30 -12.49
CA PRO A 214 -8.56 5.40 -13.53
C PRO A 214 -8.91 3.92 -13.33
N TYR A 215 -9.32 3.52 -12.13
CA TYR A 215 -9.77 2.16 -11.84
C TYR A 215 -11.24 1.92 -12.19
N LEU A 216 -11.99 2.98 -12.52
CA LEU A 216 -13.42 2.94 -12.71
C LEU A 216 -13.82 3.24 -14.16
N GLU A 217 -14.96 2.72 -14.56
CA GLU A 217 -15.65 3.04 -15.81
C GLU A 217 -17.15 3.09 -15.57
N ARG A 218 -17.91 3.68 -16.48
CA ARG A 218 -19.38 3.68 -16.43
C ARG A 218 -19.90 2.25 -16.54
N ALA A 219 -20.87 1.87 -15.67
CA ALA A 219 -21.51 0.54 -15.68
C ALA A 219 -22.59 0.42 -16.76
#